data_95272dad00d801d9f090819786264ff3
#
_entry.id   95272dad00d801d9f090819786264ff3
#
_cell.length_a   1.000
_cell.length_b   1.000
_cell.length_c   1.000
_cell.angle_alpha   90.00
_cell.angle_beta   90.00
_cell.angle_gamma   90.00
#
_symmetry.space_group_name_H-M   'P 1'
#
loop_
_entity.id
_entity.type
_entity.pdbx_description
1 polymer ?
#
loop_
_entity_poly.entity_id
_entity_poly.type
_entity_poly.pdbx_seq_one_letter_code
_entity_poly.pdbx_strand_id
1 'polypeptide(L)'
;MRSANARYTMTIFSPGNMSLPIVSYQAGLHLNLLVSGLFIQQKCLGYQQWLQRNWPVDTPETGTQRSTSMITIDTGTDELLCHIDDRVAVITLNKPHKKNALGDILTPALRNTLLLVEQDDRVGCVMITGSGDAFCSGGDVSGMGASPGQPRSTQERIAELTLKQETLTLRLYELDKITVAALPGAAAGAGLSIALACDLRVAAKRAFVTTAFRNIGLSGDYGGSWFLPRLIGLARAKELYYTAQRVSSEQAVQLGLVNRVFDDETFREDAQAYASEIANGPSGALSRMKVNLNQGLDQGLRESLVLEARHLVESGNSNEAQEAITAFMEKRPPIFHTDL
;
A
#
# COMPACT_ATOMS: atom_id res chain seq x y z
N MET A 1 -45.14 31.72 2.10
CA MET A 1 -44.02 30.75 2.06
C MET A 1 -44.20 29.93 0.79
N ARG A 2 -43.38 30.18 -0.22
CA ARG A 2 -43.42 29.45 -1.51
C ARG A 2 -42.27 28.47 -1.50
N SER A 3 -42.60 27.17 -1.56
CA SER A 3 -41.61 26.07 -1.71
C SER A 3 -41.11 26.04 -3.15
N ALA A 4 -39.82 26.20 -3.33
CA ALA A 4 -39.18 26.02 -4.63
C ALA A 4 -38.92 24.53 -4.87
N ASN A 5 -39.58 23.95 -5.88
CA ASN A 5 -39.31 22.63 -6.41
C ASN A 5 -38.14 22.74 -7.39
N ALA A 6 -36.96 22.25 -7.03
CA ALA A 6 -35.86 22.09 -7.94
C ALA A 6 -35.99 20.76 -8.69
N ARG A 7 -36.01 20.80 -10.02
CA ARG A 7 -35.93 19.61 -10.91
C ARG A 7 -34.49 19.48 -11.37
N TYR A 8 -33.90 18.32 -11.13
CA TYR A 8 -32.61 17.95 -11.70
C TYR A 8 -32.82 16.93 -12.82
N THR A 9 -32.32 17.22 -13.99
CA THR A 9 -32.31 16.29 -15.12
C THR A 9 -30.87 15.78 -15.31
N MET A 10 -30.67 14.50 -15.17
CA MET A 10 -29.38 13.85 -15.43
C MET A 10 -29.49 13.14 -16.79
N THR A 11 -28.68 13.57 -17.75
CA THR A 11 -28.58 12.91 -19.05
C THR A 11 -27.37 11.99 -19.03
N ILE A 12 -27.61 10.68 -19.14
CA ILE A 12 -26.56 9.67 -19.30
C ILE A 12 -26.44 9.33 -20.78
N PHE A 13 -25.29 9.61 -21.38
CA PHE A 13 -24.99 9.20 -22.74
C PHE A 13 -24.47 7.75 -22.74
N SER A 14 -25.12 6.89 -23.51
CA SER A 14 -24.63 5.53 -23.82
C SER A 14 -24.17 5.50 -25.28
N PRO A 15 -23.01 4.93 -25.61
CA PRO A 15 -22.60 4.69 -26.98
C PRO A 15 -23.28 3.41 -27.49
N GLY A 16 -24.30 3.58 -28.28
CA GLY A 16 -25.00 2.49 -28.96
C GLY A 16 -26.51 2.56 -28.80
N ASN A 17 -27.23 2.77 -29.91
CA ASN A 17 -28.65 2.94 -30.08
C ASN A 17 -29.51 2.00 -29.21
N MET A 18 -29.98 2.48 -28.06
CA MET A 18 -31.19 2.01 -27.39
C MET A 18 -31.78 3.15 -26.58
N SER A 19 -32.94 3.64 -26.97
CA SER A 19 -33.74 4.59 -26.21
C SER A 19 -34.32 3.91 -24.96
N LEU A 20 -33.94 4.41 -23.78
CA LEU A 20 -34.54 4.00 -22.53
C LEU A 20 -35.64 5.00 -22.13
N PRO A 21 -36.74 4.54 -21.52
CA PRO A 21 -37.85 5.40 -21.12
C PRO A 21 -37.49 6.35 -19.99
N ILE A 22 -37.98 7.59 -20.10
CA ILE A 22 -37.84 8.62 -19.09
C ILE A 22 -38.71 8.24 -17.87
N VAL A 23 -38.09 8.01 -16.72
CA VAL A 23 -38.79 7.84 -15.45
C VAL A 23 -38.77 9.16 -14.67
N SER A 24 -39.93 9.80 -14.54
CA SER A 24 -40.12 10.98 -13.68
C SER A 24 -40.39 10.53 -12.25
N TYR A 25 -39.65 11.05 -11.28
CA TYR A 25 -39.86 10.79 -9.85
C TYR A 25 -40.61 11.98 -9.23
N GLN A 26 -41.76 11.71 -8.63
CA GLN A 26 -42.43 12.61 -7.67
C GLN A 26 -42.06 12.18 -6.25
N ALA A 27 -41.59 13.11 -5.45
CA ALA A 27 -41.25 12.89 -4.05
C ALA A 27 -42.52 12.75 -3.19
N GLY A 28 -42.78 11.56 -2.70
CA GLY A 28 -43.73 11.27 -1.61
C GLY A 28 -43.03 10.37 -0.61
N LEU A 29 -43.01 10.79 0.64
CA LEU A 29 -42.34 10.14 1.76
C LEU A 29 -43.00 8.81 2.16
N HIS A 30 -42.16 7.87 2.56
CA HIS A 30 -42.39 6.58 3.26
C HIS A 30 -42.96 5.40 2.46
N LEU A 31 -42.14 4.40 2.39
CA LEU A 31 -42.15 2.98 2.02
C LEU A 31 -41.39 2.66 0.74
N ASN A 32 -40.14 2.24 0.84
CA ASN A 32 -39.50 1.29 -0.08
C ASN A 32 -37.97 1.28 0.05
N LEU A 33 -37.46 1.13 1.28
CA LEU A 33 -36.03 0.85 1.50
C LEU A 33 -35.63 -0.62 1.24
N LEU A 34 -36.63 -1.51 1.10
CA LEU A 34 -36.38 -2.94 0.86
C LEU A 34 -36.32 -3.33 -0.63
N VAL A 35 -36.98 -2.57 -1.52
CA VAL A 35 -36.97 -2.90 -2.96
C VAL A 35 -35.74 -2.28 -3.66
N SER A 36 -35.24 -1.13 -3.18
CA SER A 36 -34.03 -0.49 -3.73
C SER A 36 -32.75 -1.28 -3.45
N GLY A 37 -32.67 -1.99 -2.32
CA GLY A 37 -31.52 -2.85 -1.99
C GLY A 37 -31.34 -4.04 -2.94
N LEU A 38 -32.44 -4.71 -3.32
CA LEU A 38 -32.39 -5.84 -4.27
C LEU A 38 -32.07 -5.39 -5.69
N PHE A 39 -32.55 -4.24 -6.13
CA PHE A 39 -32.27 -3.72 -7.48
C PHE A 39 -30.83 -3.23 -7.64
N ILE A 40 -30.22 -2.68 -6.59
CA ILE A 40 -28.81 -2.28 -6.58
C ILE A 40 -27.94 -3.52 -6.54
N GLN A 41 -28.27 -4.53 -5.71
CA GLN A 41 -27.53 -5.79 -5.66
C GLN A 41 -27.58 -6.56 -7.00
N GLN A 42 -28.73 -6.61 -7.70
CA GLN A 42 -28.82 -7.25 -9.02
C GLN A 42 -28.03 -6.50 -10.10
N LYS A 43 -28.00 -5.17 -10.07
CA LYS A 43 -27.17 -4.38 -11.01
C LYS A 43 -25.67 -4.50 -10.71
N CYS A 44 -25.28 -4.57 -9.45
CA CYS A 44 -23.88 -4.83 -9.07
C CYS A 44 -23.45 -6.25 -9.46
N LEU A 45 -24.29 -7.26 -9.29
CA LEU A 45 -24.04 -8.64 -9.76
C LEU A 45 -23.93 -8.70 -11.30
N GLY A 46 -24.81 -8.00 -12.02
CA GLY A 46 -24.75 -7.90 -13.47
C GLY A 46 -23.49 -7.20 -13.98
N TYR A 47 -23.03 -6.15 -13.30
CA TYR A 47 -21.79 -5.46 -13.63
C TYR A 47 -20.54 -6.30 -13.30
N GLN A 48 -20.53 -7.00 -12.16
CA GLN A 48 -19.46 -7.94 -11.82
C GLN A 48 -19.40 -9.12 -12.81
N GLN A 49 -20.56 -9.68 -13.21
CA GLN A 49 -20.62 -10.73 -14.24
C GLN A 49 -20.21 -10.21 -15.62
N TRP A 50 -20.52 -8.94 -15.95
CA TRP A 50 -20.08 -8.31 -17.18
C TRP A 50 -18.56 -8.08 -17.15
N LEU A 51 -17.98 -7.62 -16.03
CA LEU A 51 -16.53 -7.49 -15.83
C LEU A 51 -15.84 -8.84 -15.96
N GLN A 52 -16.36 -9.90 -15.33
CA GLN A 52 -15.79 -11.26 -15.45
C GLN A 52 -15.86 -11.84 -16.86
N ARG A 53 -16.87 -11.47 -17.68
CA ARG A 53 -16.99 -11.95 -19.06
C ARG A 53 -16.18 -11.14 -20.05
N ASN A 54 -15.99 -9.85 -19.83
CA ASN A 54 -15.36 -8.95 -20.78
C ASN A 54 -13.95 -8.55 -20.35
N TRP A 55 -13.59 -8.82 -19.10
CA TRP A 55 -12.26 -8.69 -18.54
C TRP A 55 -12.00 -9.93 -17.69
N PRO A 56 -11.71 -11.08 -18.32
CA PRO A 56 -11.33 -12.27 -17.57
C PRO A 56 -10.06 -11.93 -16.80
N VAL A 57 -10.16 -11.88 -15.49
CA VAL A 57 -9.00 -12.04 -14.61
C VAL A 57 -8.74 -13.54 -14.66
N ASP A 58 -8.14 -14.00 -15.76
CA ASP A 58 -7.58 -15.33 -15.82
C ASP A 58 -6.52 -15.38 -14.74
N THR A 59 -6.76 -16.19 -13.72
CA THR A 59 -5.66 -16.74 -12.94
C THR A 59 -4.71 -17.33 -13.97
N PRO A 60 -3.45 -16.89 -14.06
CA PRO A 60 -2.54 -17.43 -15.05
C PRO A 60 -2.48 -18.95 -14.81
N GLU A 61 -3.01 -19.72 -15.75
CA GLU A 61 -2.62 -21.12 -15.90
C GLU A 61 -1.09 -21.11 -15.97
N THR A 62 -0.48 -21.93 -15.17
CA THR A 62 0.94 -22.19 -15.03
C THR A 62 1.65 -22.16 -16.38
N GLY A 63 1.96 -20.98 -16.87
CA GLY A 63 2.64 -20.75 -18.12
C GLY A 63 4.05 -20.28 -17.86
N THR A 64 5.03 -21.14 -18.19
CA THR A 64 6.47 -20.90 -18.32
C THR A 64 7.08 -20.20 -17.10
N GLN A 65 7.61 -20.97 -16.17
CA GLN A 65 8.58 -20.50 -15.19
C GLN A 65 9.71 -19.77 -15.93
N ARG A 66 9.69 -18.45 -15.95
CA ARG A 66 10.90 -17.67 -16.18
C ARG A 66 11.80 -18.00 -15.00
N SER A 67 12.85 -18.76 -15.23
CA SER A 67 13.93 -18.95 -14.27
C SER A 67 14.67 -17.61 -14.14
N THR A 68 14.09 -16.68 -13.41
CA THR A 68 14.80 -15.48 -12.97
C THR A 68 15.71 -15.91 -11.84
N SER A 69 17.02 -15.88 -12.07
CA SER A 69 17.98 -16.14 -11.02
C SER A 69 17.82 -15.07 -9.94
N MET A 70 17.51 -15.50 -8.71
CA MET A 70 17.45 -14.63 -7.54
C MET A 70 18.77 -13.87 -7.40
N ILE A 71 18.71 -12.54 -7.34
CA ILE A 71 19.88 -11.66 -7.25
C ILE A 71 19.97 -11.13 -5.82
N THR A 72 21.00 -11.53 -5.09
CA THR A 72 21.26 -11.05 -3.74
C THR A 72 21.89 -9.65 -3.78
N ILE A 73 21.39 -8.76 -2.93
CA ILE A 73 21.94 -7.42 -2.68
C ILE A 73 22.63 -7.44 -1.32
N ASP A 74 23.88 -7.01 -1.29
CA ASP A 74 24.64 -6.88 -0.04
C ASP A 74 24.08 -5.71 0.79
N THR A 75 23.59 -6.01 1.97
CA THR A 75 23.04 -5.03 2.93
C THR A 75 24.06 -4.57 3.97
N GLY A 76 25.27 -5.18 3.97
CA GLY A 76 26.34 -4.90 4.92
C GLY A 76 26.11 -5.54 6.30
N THR A 77 25.07 -6.37 6.50
CA THR A 77 24.78 -7.02 7.78
C THR A 77 23.87 -8.23 7.63
N ASP A 78 23.94 -9.17 8.57
CA ASP A 78 23.04 -10.32 8.66
C ASP A 78 21.66 -9.96 9.31
N GLU A 79 21.52 -8.78 9.93
CA GLU A 79 20.26 -8.33 10.51
C GLU A 79 19.24 -7.87 9.46
N LEU A 80 19.68 -7.68 8.21
CA LEU A 80 18.84 -7.33 7.07
C LEU A 80 19.26 -8.15 5.85
N LEU A 81 18.30 -8.76 5.18
CA LEU A 81 18.55 -9.46 3.92
C LEU A 81 17.83 -8.74 2.78
N CYS A 82 18.43 -8.75 1.59
CA CYS A 82 17.79 -8.22 0.40
C CYS A 82 18.12 -9.08 -0.82
N HIS A 83 17.09 -9.38 -1.62
CA HIS A 83 17.27 -10.00 -2.93
C HIS A 83 16.20 -9.48 -3.90
N ILE A 84 16.50 -9.58 -5.20
CA ILE A 84 15.54 -9.30 -6.26
C ILE A 84 15.08 -10.64 -6.81
N ASP A 85 13.75 -10.84 -6.84
CA ASP A 85 13.09 -11.98 -7.45
C ASP A 85 11.86 -11.48 -8.21
N ASP A 86 11.76 -11.84 -9.49
CA ASP A 86 10.69 -11.40 -10.41
C ASP A 86 10.38 -9.89 -10.30
N ARG A 87 11.46 -9.06 -10.39
CA ARG A 87 11.42 -7.59 -10.29
C ARG A 87 10.97 -7.04 -8.92
N VAL A 88 10.79 -7.90 -7.92
CA VAL A 88 10.51 -7.48 -6.53
C VAL A 88 11.79 -7.45 -5.73
N ALA A 89 12.16 -6.29 -5.18
CA ALA A 89 13.19 -6.22 -4.16
C ALA A 89 12.58 -6.63 -2.81
N VAL A 90 12.89 -7.85 -2.39
CA VAL A 90 12.42 -8.40 -1.11
C VAL A 90 13.42 -8.04 -0.02
N ILE A 91 13.04 -7.09 0.84
CA ILE A 91 13.82 -6.66 2.00
C ILE A 91 13.28 -7.37 3.24
N THR A 92 14.09 -8.23 3.85
CA THR A 92 13.70 -9.01 5.02
C THR A 92 14.40 -8.50 6.27
N LEU A 93 13.63 -7.98 7.23
CA LEU A 93 14.12 -7.68 8.58
C LEU A 93 14.51 -9.01 9.25
N ASN A 94 15.78 -9.22 9.55
CA ASN A 94 16.30 -10.53 9.92
C ASN A 94 16.91 -10.58 11.33
N LYS A 95 16.10 -10.26 12.31
CA LYS A 95 16.42 -10.35 13.75
C LYS A 95 15.32 -11.10 14.51
N PRO A 96 14.99 -12.36 14.11
CA PRO A 96 13.80 -13.06 14.60
C PRO A 96 13.80 -13.28 16.12
N HIS A 97 14.97 -13.47 16.74
CA HIS A 97 15.12 -13.64 18.19
C HIS A 97 14.69 -12.40 19.00
N LYS A 98 14.62 -11.20 18.36
CA LYS A 98 14.08 -9.97 18.92
C LYS A 98 12.82 -9.49 18.19
N LYS A 99 12.10 -10.39 17.50
CA LYS A 99 10.92 -10.07 16.70
C LYS A 99 11.17 -8.90 15.73
N ASN A 100 12.34 -8.89 15.11
CA ASN A 100 12.79 -7.90 14.13
C ASN A 100 12.76 -6.46 14.66
N ALA A 101 13.07 -6.26 15.95
CA ALA A 101 13.13 -4.93 16.56
C ALA A 101 14.18 -4.05 15.88
N LEU A 102 13.81 -2.79 15.67
CA LEU A 102 14.67 -1.76 15.09
C LEU A 102 15.83 -1.44 16.04
N GLY A 103 17.03 -1.38 15.50
CA GLY A 103 18.25 -1.11 16.28
C GLY A 103 19.30 -0.38 15.46
N ASP A 104 20.47 -0.21 16.07
CA ASP A 104 21.55 0.61 15.49
C ASP A 104 22.27 -0.06 14.31
N ILE A 105 22.00 -1.34 14.03
CA ILE A 105 22.54 -2.07 12.86
C ILE A 105 21.45 -2.21 11.80
N LEU A 106 20.31 -2.83 12.13
CA LEU A 106 19.22 -3.09 11.18
C LEU A 106 18.66 -1.83 10.55
N THR A 107 18.44 -0.76 11.34
CA THR A 107 17.75 0.43 10.84
C THR A 107 18.59 1.25 9.86
N PRO A 108 19.90 1.51 10.09
CA PRO A 108 20.77 2.11 9.08
C PRO A 108 20.89 1.25 7.81
N ALA A 109 21.03 -0.07 7.94
CA ALA A 109 21.08 -0.96 6.80
C ALA A 109 19.81 -0.88 5.94
N LEU A 110 18.63 -0.84 6.57
CA LEU A 110 17.35 -0.67 5.87
C LEU A 110 17.31 0.65 5.07
N ARG A 111 17.76 1.77 5.66
CA ARG A 111 17.82 3.06 4.95
C ARG A 111 18.74 3.02 3.73
N ASN A 112 19.92 2.42 3.90
CA ASN A 112 20.90 2.30 2.81
C ASN A 112 20.37 1.37 1.70
N THR A 113 19.74 0.25 2.06
CA THR A 113 19.16 -0.68 1.11
C THR A 113 18.04 -0.04 0.30
N LEU A 114 17.19 0.81 0.92
CA LEU A 114 16.17 1.57 0.20
C LEU A 114 16.78 2.48 -0.89
N LEU A 115 17.91 3.13 -0.61
CA LEU A 115 18.63 3.92 -1.62
C LEU A 115 19.14 3.07 -2.79
N LEU A 116 19.65 1.88 -2.50
CA LEU A 116 20.16 0.97 -3.53
C LEU A 116 19.03 0.47 -4.45
N VAL A 117 17.92 0.00 -3.86
CA VAL A 117 16.80 -0.55 -4.63
C VAL A 117 15.99 0.52 -5.37
N GLU A 118 16.01 1.77 -4.89
CA GLU A 118 15.41 2.91 -5.56
C GLU A 118 16.04 3.17 -6.93
N GLN A 119 17.38 3.06 -7.01
CA GLN A 119 18.17 3.33 -8.21
C GLN A 119 18.33 2.11 -9.13
N ASP A 120 17.82 0.95 -8.76
CA ASP A 120 18.00 -0.29 -9.53
C ASP A 120 16.82 -0.50 -10.51
N ASP A 121 17.07 -0.34 -11.81
CA ASP A 121 16.04 -0.48 -12.86
C ASP A 121 15.42 -1.89 -12.93
N ARG A 122 16.11 -2.91 -12.39
CA ARG A 122 15.59 -4.27 -12.29
C ARG A 122 14.44 -4.38 -11.29
N VAL A 123 14.30 -3.41 -10.39
CA VAL A 123 13.28 -3.39 -9.34
C VAL A 123 12.05 -2.62 -9.82
N GLY A 124 10.90 -3.28 -9.89
CA GLY A 124 9.59 -2.67 -10.17
C GLY A 124 8.75 -2.44 -8.91
N CYS A 125 8.99 -3.25 -7.85
CA CYS A 125 8.28 -3.14 -6.57
C CYS A 125 9.24 -3.44 -5.42
N VAL A 126 9.06 -2.77 -4.29
CA VAL A 126 9.82 -3.03 -3.05
C VAL A 126 8.90 -3.67 -2.03
N MET A 127 9.21 -4.88 -1.60
CA MET A 127 8.47 -5.58 -0.55
C MET A 127 9.30 -5.67 0.72
N ILE A 128 8.79 -5.13 1.83
CA ILE A 128 9.41 -5.25 3.16
C ILE A 128 8.68 -6.33 3.94
N THR A 129 9.41 -7.28 4.51
CA THR A 129 8.86 -8.36 5.35
C THR A 129 9.75 -8.63 6.56
N GLY A 130 9.33 -9.54 7.44
CA GLY A 130 10.12 -9.99 8.58
C GLY A 130 10.46 -11.47 8.50
N SER A 131 11.64 -11.86 8.99
CA SER A 131 11.95 -13.26 9.22
C SER A 131 11.22 -13.82 10.44
N GLY A 132 10.95 -15.12 10.43
CA GLY A 132 10.22 -15.79 11.51
C GLY A 132 8.71 -15.45 11.50
N ASP A 133 8.16 -15.21 12.69
CA ASP A 133 6.74 -15.06 12.99
C ASP A 133 6.31 -13.60 13.33
N ALA A 134 7.13 -12.61 13.01
CA ALA A 134 6.82 -11.20 13.22
C ALA A 134 7.29 -10.36 12.03
N PHE A 135 6.56 -9.30 11.73
CA PHE A 135 7.05 -8.25 10.86
C PHE A 135 8.12 -7.43 11.60
N CYS A 136 7.72 -6.67 12.60
CA CYS A 136 8.61 -5.85 13.43
C CYS A 136 7.90 -5.46 14.75
N SER A 137 8.59 -5.67 15.87
CA SER A 137 8.06 -5.33 17.21
C SER A 137 8.24 -3.86 17.63
N GLY A 138 8.81 -3.03 16.75
CA GLY A 138 9.12 -1.62 17.04
C GLY A 138 10.58 -1.39 17.41
N GLY A 139 10.87 -0.31 18.13
CA GLY A 139 12.24 0.00 18.57
C GLY A 139 12.77 -1.01 19.60
N ASP A 140 14.07 -1.31 19.54
CA ASP A 140 14.75 -2.13 20.53
C ASP A 140 14.88 -1.33 21.84
N VAL A 141 13.95 -1.56 22.77
CA VAL A 141 13.90 -0.87 24.06
C VAL A 141 14.98 -1.36 25.05
N SER A 142 15.66 -2.47 24.76
CA SER A 142 16.67 -3.04 25.67
C SER A 142 17.90 -2.12 25.86
N GLY A 143 18.13 -1.18 24.94
CA GLY A 143 19.15 -0.15 25.02
C GLY A 143 18.68 1.24 25.53
N MET A 144 17.36 1.43 25.74
CA MET A 144 16.80 2.70 26.20
C MET A 144 17.06 2.91 27.70
N GLY A 145 18.21 3.33 28.08
CA GLY A 145 18.57 3.60 29.48
C GLY A 145 20.03 3.29 29.84
N ALA A 146 20.74 2.64 28.94
CA ALA A 146 22.10 2.14 29.15
C ALA A 146 23.13 2.71 28.17
N SER A 147 23.05 3.99 27.80
CA SER A 147 24.10 4.58 26.96
C SER A 147 25.20 5.14 27.86
N PRO A 148 26.39 4.50 27.93
CA PRO A 148 27.58 5.08 28.55
C PRO A 148 28.26 6.04 27.56
N GLY A 149 27.55 7.06 27.11
CA GLY A 149 28.05 8.15 26.27
C GLY A 149 27.83 9.49 26.93
N GLN A 150 28.48 10.54 26.45
CA GLN A 150 28.19 11.90 26.90
C GLN A 150 26.69 12.19 26.76
N PRO A 151 26.05 12.79 27.77
CA PRO A 151 24.63 13.08 27.72
C PRO A 151 24.33 14.03 26.55
N ARG A 152 23.65 13.54 25.51
CA ARG A 152 23.18 14.38 24.40
C ARG A 152 22.04 15.27 24.89
N SER A 153 22.02 16.51 24.43
CA SER A 153 20.93 17.43 24.71
C SER A 153 19.61 16.90 24.12
N THR A 154 18.49 17.35 24.66
CA THR A 154 17.17 17.03 24.11
C THR A 154 17.05 17.44 22.64
N GLN A 155 17.60 18.60 22.26
CA GLN A 155 17.59 19.10 20.87
C GLN A 155 18.36 18.19 19.91
N GLU A 156 19.55 17.73 20.30
CA GLU A 156 20.33 16.79 19.47
C GLU A 156 19.58 15.48 19.25
N ARG A 157 18.91 14.96 20.31
CA ARG A 157 18.10 13.75 20.19
C ARG A 157 16.88 13.93 19.28
N ILE A 158 16.23 15.10 19.34
CA ILE A 158 15.12 15.46 18.44
C ILE A 158 15.62 15.49 17.00
N ALA A 159 16.70 16.22 16.71
CA ALA A 159 17.27 16.34 15.37
C ALA A 159 17.67 14.97 14.79
N GLU A 160 18.32 14.13 15.62
CA GLU A 160 18.70 12.78 15.20
C GLU A 160 17.49 11.92 14.87
N LEU A 161 16.44 11.93 15.71
CA LEU A 161 15.22 11.15 15.47
C LEU A 161 14.48 11.67 14.22
N THR A 162 14.40 12.99 14.03
CA THR A 162 13.81 13.60 12.84
C THR A 162 14.51 13.09 11.57
N LEU A 163 15.84 13.15 11.52
CA LEU A 163 16.62 12.64 10.39
C LEU A 163 16.38 11.12 10.17
N LYS A 164 16.29 10.35 11.26
CA LYS A 164 16.01 8.93 11.21
C LYS A 164 14.63 8.61 10.61
N GLN A 165 13.64 9.43 10.84
CA GLN A 165 12.29 9.30 10.30
C GLN A 165 12.23 9.76 8.84
N GLU A 166 12.83 10.89 8.51
CA GLU A 166 12.90 11.41 7.13
C GLU A 166 13.61 10.43 6.19
N THR A 167 14.72 9.87 6.62
CA THR A 167 15.49 8.92 5.80
C THR A 167 14.92 7.51 5.75
N LEU A 168 13.82 7.22 6.42
CA LEU A 168 13.15 5.92 6.39
C LEU A 168 11.68 6.04 5.95
N THR A 169 10.79 6.52 6.81
CA THR A 169 9.35 6.49 6.50
C THR A 169 8.94 7.55 5.48
N LEU A 170 9.53 8.75 5.50
CA LEU A 170 9.30 9.73 4.45
C LEU A 170 9.83 9.21 3.11
N ARG A 171 11.04 8.64 3.10
CA ARG A 171 11.59 8.02 1.89
C ARG A 171 10.70 6.90 1.34
N LEU A 172 10.17 5.99 2.18
CA LEU A 172 9.23 4.95 1.74
C LEU A 172 7.97 5.54 1.10
N TYR A 173 7.45 6.61 1.69
CA TYR A 173 6.27 7.29 1.19
C TYR A 173 6.52 7.98 -0.16
N GLU A 174 7.69 8.58 -0.35
CA GLU A 174 8.08 9.33 -1.54
C GLU A 174 8.78 8.47 -2.61
N LEU A 175 9.12 7.21 -2.30
CA LEU A 175 9.84 6.33 -3.23
C LEU A 175 9.09 6.22 -4.55
N ASP A 176 9.77 6.36 -5.68
CA ASP A 176 9.16 6.27 -7.02
C ASP A 176 8.57 4.88 -7.34
N LYS A 177 9.03 3.86 -6.62
CA LYS A 177 8.54 2.48 -6.77
C LYS A 177 7.39 2.20 -5.81
N ILE A 178 6.49 1.32 -6.20
CA ILE A 178 5.42 0.87 -5.31
C ILE A 178 6.02 0.03 -4.18
N THR A 179 5.54 0.27 -2.97
CA THR A 179 6.02 -0.40 -1.76
C THR A 179 4.94 -1.26 -1.13
N VAL A 180 5.30 -2.48 -0.73
CA VAL A 180 4.40 -3.45 -0.08
C VAL A 180 4.99 -3.84 1.27
N ALA A 181 4.24 -3.69 2.36
CA ALA A 181 4.58 -4.31 3.64
C ALA A 181 3.89 -5.67 3.72
N ALA A 182 4.67 -6.75 3.77
CA ALA A 182 4.17 -8.11 3.93
C ALA A 182 4.35 -8.57 5.39
N LEU A 183 3.25 -8.70 6.13
CA LEU A 183 3.22 -8.93 7.58
C LEU A 183 3.06 -10.41 7.90
N PRO A 184 4.15 -11.20 8.15
CA PRO A 184 4.05 -12.62 8.51
C PRO A 184 3.48 -12.83 9.92
N GLY A 185 3.37 -11.77 10.72
CA GLY A 185 2.90 -11.75 12.09
C GLY A 185 2.86 -10.33 12.64
N ALA A 186 3.17 -10.16 13.91
CA ALA A 186 3.02 -8.90 14.63
C ALA A 186 3.75 -7.71 13.99
N ALA A 187 3.03 -6.58 13.81
CA ALA A 187 3.60 -5.28 13.53
C ALA A 187 3.22 -4.31 14.66
N ALA A 188 4.21 -3.80 15.40
CA ALA A 188 3.97 -3.01 16.61
C ALA A 188 4.81 -1.73 16.65
N GLY A 189 4.26 -0.66 17.24
CA GLY A 189 4.97 0.61 17.44
C GLY A 189 5.58 1.15 16.14
N ALA A 190 6.88 1.47 16.18
CA ALA A 190 7.62 1.93 15.00
C ALA A 190 7.58 0.93 13.83
N GLY A 191 7.50 -0.39 14.10
CA GLY A 191 7.33 -1.40 13.08
C GLY A 191 5.98 -1.27 12.35
N LEU A 192 4.91 -1.00 13.07
CA LEU A 192 3.63 -0.65 12.45
C LEU A 192 3.74 0.64 11.64
N SER A 193 4.40 1.68 12.17
CA SER A 193 4.57 2.95 11.46
C SER A 193 5.31 2.77 10.12
N ILE A 194 6.34 1.92 10.06
CA ILE A 194 7.03 1.56 8.80
C ILE A 194 6.08 0.84 7.84
N ALA A 195 5.28 -0.12 8.34
CA ALA A 195 4.30 -0.80 7.49
C ALA A 195 3.24 0.16 6.94
N LEU A 196 2.82 1.16 7.72
CA LEU A 196 1.86 2.19 7.29
C LEU A 196 2.45 3.16 6.26
N ALA A 197 3.76 3.36 6.26
CA ALA A 197 4.46 4.21 5.28
C ALA A 197 4.59 3.55 3.90
N CYS A 198 4.44 2.23 3.80
CA CYS A 198 4.33 1.54 2.51
C CYS A 198 2.98 1.83 1.85
N ASP A 199 2.93 1.77 0.51
CA ASP A 199 1.70 2.01 -0.25
C ASP A 199 0.63 0.96 0.06
N LEU A 200 1.03 -0.32 0.10
CA LEU A 200 0.14 -1.45 0.31
C LEU A 200 0.62 -2.32 1.48
N ARG A 201 -0.31 -3.04 2.09
CA ARG A 201 -0.07 -3.97 3.20
C ARG A 201 -0.82 -5.26 2.96
N VAL A 202 -0.09 -6.38 3.05
CA VAL A 202 -0.67 -7.73 3.05
C VAL A 202 -0.28 -8.44 4.34
N ALA A 203 -1.10 -9.33 4.85
CA ALA A 203 -0.89 -9.95 6.15
C ALA A 203 -1.20 -11.45 6.13
N ALA A 204 -0.45 -12.22 6.90
CA ALA A 204 -0.84 -13.58 7.25
C ALA A 204 -2.05 -13.58 8.18
N LYS A 205 -2.86 -14.63 8.19
CA LYS A 205 -4.04 -14.75 9.08
C LYS A 205 -3.68 -14.55 10.55
N ARG A 206 -2.55 -15.11 11.01
CA ARG A 206 -2.05 -14.97 12.40
C ARG A 206 -1.54 -13.57 12.74
N ALA A 207 -1.35 -12.69 11.76
CA ALA A 207 -0.80 -11.38 11.99
C ALA A 207 -1.75 -10.48 12.78
N PHE A 208 -1.18 -9.56 13.50
CA PHE A 208 -1.92 -8.48 14.17
C PHE A 208 -1.09 -7.19 14.16
N VAL A 209 -1.78 -6.07 14.30
CA VAL A 209 -1.15 -4.76 14.41
C VAL A 209 -1.50 -4.09 15.73
N THR A 210 -0.61 -3.27 16.28
CA THR A 210 -0.84 -2.47 17.47
C THR A 210 0.08 -1.25 17.49
N THR A 211 -0.40 -0.12 17.96
CA THR A 211 0.42 1.08 18.12
C THR A 211 1.45 0.93 19.24
N ALA A 212 1.15 0.19 20.30
CA ALA A 212 2.01 -0.20 21.43
C ALA A 212 2.69 0.92 22.25
N PHE A 213 2.89 2.12 21.71
CA PHE A 213 3.64 3.22 22.32
C PHE A 213 3.18 3.58 23.73
N ARG A 214 1.86 3.63 23.95
CA ARG A 214 1.25 3.89 25.25
C ARG A 214 1.79 2.97 26.34
N ASN A 215 2.04 1.69 26.03
CA ASN A 215 2.41 0.69 27.01
C ASN A 215 3.79 0.97 27.66
N ILE A 216 4.60 1.80 27.01
CA ILE A 216 5.92 2.23 27.47
C ILE A 216 6.00 3.75 27.66
N GLY A 217 4.85 4.45 27.71
CA GLY A 217 4.79 5.89 27.97
C GLY A 217 5.34 6.78 26.85
N LEU A 218 5.38 6.29 25.60
CA LEU A 218 5.83 7.05 24.43
C LEU A 218 4.64 7.55 23.61
N SER A 219 4.87 8.64 22.85
CA SER A 219 3.85 9.31 22.03
C SER A 219 3.72 8.75 20.61
N GLY A 220 4.70 7.99 20.12
CA GLY A 220 4.78 7.50 18.76
C GLY A 220 5.87 8.17 17.94
N ASP A 221 6.29 7.48 16.88
CA ASP A 221 7.34 7.90 15.96
C ASP A 221 7.12 7.33 14.55
N TYR A 222 8.08 7.59 13.65
CA TYR A 222 8.09 7.11 12.26
C TYR A 222 6.80 7.40 11.48
N GLY A 223 6.10 8.50 11.82
CA GLY A 223 4.93 8.98 11.06
C GLY A 223 3.63 8.20 11.32
N GLY A 224 3.58 7.25 12.26
CA GLY A 224 2.36 6.48 12.54
C GLY A 224 1.15 7.36 12.85
N SER A 225 1.33 8.49 13.55
CA SER A 225 0.27 9.47 13.85
C SER A 225 -0.19 10.27 12.62
N TRP A 226 0.57 10.28 11.54
CA TRP A 226 0.21 10.90 10.26
C TRP A 226 -0.49 9.89 9.34
N PHE A 227 0.05 8.67 9.19
CA PHE A 227 -0.48 7.65 8.29
C PHE A 227 -1.79 7.04 8.80
N LEU A 228 -1.84 6.64 10.08
CA LEU A 228 -2.96 5.89 10.63
C LEU A 228 -4.30 6.62 10.48
N PRO A 229 -4.45 7.91 10.86
CA PRO A 229 -5.72 8.61 10.72
C PRO A 229 -6.15 8.83 9.27
N ARG A 230 -5.20 8.88 8.33
CA ARG A 230 -5.51 8.97 6.89
C ARG A 230 -6.10 7.67 6.33
N LEU A 231 -5.74 6.54 6.92
CA LEU A 231 -6.24 5.22 6.52
C LEU A 231 -7.59 4.88 7.16
N ILE A 232 -7.76 5.14 8.47
CA ILE A 232 -8.93 4.65 9.22
C ILE A 232 -9.78 5.75 9.86
N GLY A 233 -9.44 6.99 9.61
CA GLY A 233 -10.08 8.15 10.22
C GLY A 233 -9.59 8.44 11.64
N LEU A 234 -9.72 9.71 12.04
CA LEU A 234 -9.11 10.23 13.27
C LEU A 234 -9.63 9.56 14.56
N ALA A 235 -10.94 9.26 14.63
CA ALA A 235 -11.55 8.68 15.81
C ALA A 235 -10.98 7.28 16.14
N ARG A 236 -10.94 6.40 15.14
CA ARG A 236 -10.37 5.04 15.28
C ARG A 236 -8.86 5.09 15.52
N ALA A 237 -8.14 5.98 14.85
CA ALA A 237 -6.72 6.17 15.10
C ALA A 237 -6.44 6.57 16.56
N LYS A 238 -7.20 7.51 17.13
CA LYS A 238 -7.12 7.89 18.54
C LYS A 238 -7.39 6.71 19.48
N GLU A 239 -8.44 5.94 19.21
CA GLU A 239 -8.77 4.75 19.98
C GLU A 239 -7.59 3.77 20.01
N LEU A 240 -7.03 3.42 18.86
CA LEU A 240 -5.87 2.52 18.77
C LEU A 240 -4.63 3.09 19.49
N TYR A 241 -4.36 4.39 19.35
CA TYR A 241 -3.24 5.03 20.06
C TYR A 241 -3.43 5.03 21.57
N TYR A 242 -4.65 5.31 22.04
CA TYR A 242 -4.92 5.46 23.47
C TYR A 242 -5.12 4.13 24.19
N THR A 243 -5.57 3.08 23.48
CA THR A 243 -5.78 1.75 24.07
C THR A 243 -4.62 0.80 23.84
N ALA A 244 -3.85 1.00 22.74
CA ALA A 244 -2.85 0.06 22.25
C ALA A 244 -3.39 -1.36 22.05
N GLN A 245 -4.71 -1.49 21.76
CA GLN A 245 -5.32 -2.79 21.51
C GLN A 245 -4.70 -3.46 20.28
N ARG A 246 -4.70 -4.79 20.30
CA ARG A 246 -4.32 -5.58 19.14
C ARG A 246 -5.49 -5.63 18.15
N VAL A 247 -5.20 -5.43 16.89
CA VAL A 247 -6.15 -5.54 15.77
C VAL A 247 -5.72 -6.74 14.95
N SER A 248 -6.58 -7.78 14.83
CA SER A 248 -6.27 -8.96 14.01
C SER A 248 -6.18 -8.60 12.53
N SER A 249 -5.60 -9.48 11.72
CA SER A 249 -5.50 -9.29 10.26
C SER A 249 -6.86 -9.07 9.60
N GLU A 250 -7.90 -9.82 10.00
CA GLU A 250 -9.26 -9.69 9.46
C GLU A 250 -9.90 -8.34 9.88
N GLN A 251 -9.72 -7.94 11.14
CA GLN A 251 -10.18 -6.63 11.60
C GLN A 251 -9.44 -5.49 10.88
N ALA A 252 -8.15 -5.69 10.60
CA ALA A 252 -7.32 -4.72 9.89
C ALA A 252 -7.80 -4.51 8.44
N VAL A 253 -8.27 -5.56 7.76
CA VAL A 253 -8.93 -5.44 6.44
C VAL A 253 -10.22 -4.65 6.56
N GLN A 254 -11.07 -4.96 7.53
CA GLN A 254 -12.35 -4.24 7.73
C GLN A 254 -12.15 -2.75 8.04
N LEU A 255 -11.03 -2.41 8.68
CA LEU A 255 -10.66 -1.03 8.97
C LEU A 255 -9.97 -0.31 7.80
N GLY A 256 -9.54 -1.03 6.75
CA GLY A 256 -8.74 -0.49 5.65
C GLY A 256 -7.25 -0.33 5.98
N LEU A 257 -6.77 -0.97 7.05
CA LEU A 257 -5.34 -0.99 7.41
C LEU A 257 -4.53 -1.98 6.60
N VAL A 258 -5.15 -3.08 6.16
CA VAL A 258 -4.55 -4.16 5.38
C VAL A 258 -5.38 -4.36 4.11
N ASN A 259 -4.73 -4.52 2.98
CA ASN A 259 -5.38 -4.68 1.69
C ASN A 259 -5.85 -6.13 1.44
N ARG A 260 -5.03 -7.12 1.85
CA ARG A 260 -5.34 -8.55 1.68
C ARG A 260 -4.81 -9.37 2.86
N VAL A 261 -5.48 -10.48 3.15
CA VAL A 261 -5.03 -11.50 4.11
C VAL A 261 -4.85 -12.80 3.35
N PHE A 262 -3.75 -13.48 3.61
CA PHE A 262 -3.38 -14.78 3.04
C PHE A 262 -3.28 -15.84 4.13
N ASP A 263 -3.42 -17.10 3.76
CA ASP A 263 -3.25 -18.23 4.66
C ASP A 263 -1.81 -18.29 5.21
N ASP A 264 -1.65 -18.73 6.45
CA ASP A 264 -0.35 -18.72 7.12
C ASP A 264 0.70 -19.58 6.40
N GLU A 265 0.26 -20.68 5.82
CA GLU A 265 1.09 -21.67 5.13
C GLU A 265 1.62 -21.15 3.78
N THR A 266 0.81 -20.41 3.04
CA THR A 266 1.14 -19.90 1.70
C THR A 266 1.53 -18.42 1.69
N PHE A 267 1.49 -17.77 2.86
CA PHE A 267 1.67 -16.33 2.99
C PHE A 267 2.86 -15.75 2.21
N ARG A 268 4.02 -16.41 2.26
CA ARG A 268 5.23 -15.87 1.62
C ARG A 268 5.13 -15.94 0.09
N GLU A 269 4.58 -17.02 -0.42
CA GLU A 269 4.36 -17.24 -1.86
C GLU A 269 3.30 -16.28 -2.39
N ASP A 270 2.16 -16.15 -1.68
CA ASP A 270 1.08 -15.25 -2.05
C ASP A 270 1.48 -13.78 -1.99
N ALA A 271 2.25 -13.38 -0.99
CA ALA A 271 2.78 -12.02 -0.88
C ALA A 271 3.78 -11.70 -2.01
N GLN A 272 4.64 -12.66 -2.37
CA GLN A 272 5.56 -12.55 -3.50
C GLN A 272 4.78 -12.43 -4.81
N ALA A 273 3.81 -13.29 -5.07
CA ALA A 273 2.97 -13.24 -6.27
C ALA A 273 2.22 -11.90 -6.39
N TYR A 274 1.68 -11.40 -5.28
CA TYR A 274 1.02 -10.09 -5.23
C TYR A 274 1.98 -8.93 -5.56
N ALA A 275 3.20 -8.96 -5.02
CA ALA A 275 4.20 -7.94 -5.31
C ALA A 275 4.73 -8.05 -6.76
N SER A 276 4.90 -9.27 -7.28
CA SER A 276 5.31 -9.54 -8.67
C SER A 276 4.31 -9.02 -9.69
N GLU A 277 2.99 -9.18 -9.43
CA GLU A 277 1.94 -8.60 -10.28
C GLU A 277 2.13 -7.08 -10.44
N ILE A 278 2.44 -6.39 -9.35
CA ILE A 278 2.71 -4.95 -9.35
C ILE A 278 4.03 -4.62 -10.04
N ALA A 279 5.10 -5.37 -9.72
CA ALA A 279 6.45 -5.14 -10.22
C ALA A 279 6.56 -5.28 -11.75
N ASN A 280 5.74 -6.18 -12.33
CA ASN A 280 5.69 -6.42 -13.77
C ASN A 280 4.67 -5.50 -14.50
N GLY A 281 4.01 -4.60 -13.79
CA GLY A 281 3.15 -3.57 -14.34
C GLY A 281 3.93 -2.40 -14.98
N PRO A 282 3.22 -1.40 -15.52
CA PRO A 282 3.81 -0.21 -16.13
C PRO A 282 4.41 0.72 -15.06
N SER A 283 5.67 0.52 -14.73
CA SER A 283 6.35 1.16 -13.58
C SER A 283 6.25 2.68 -13.59
N GLY A 284 6.42 3.32 -14.77
CA GLY A 284 6.33 4.77 -14.90
C GLY A 284 4.92 5.31 -14.65
N ALA A 285 3.89 4.61 -15.10
CA ALA A 285 2.50 4.98 -14.84
C ALA A 285 2.14 4.77 -13.36
N LEU A 286 2.56 3.66 -12.76
CA LEU A 286 2.32 3.36 -11.33
C LEU A 286 2.96 4.41 -10.42
N SER A 287 4.20 4.82 -10.69
CA SER A 287 4.87 5.90 -9.97
C SER A 287 4.06 7.21 -10.03
N ARG A 288 3.61 7.63 -11.22
CA ARG A 288 2.78 8.83 -11.38
C ARG A 288 1.43 8.73 -10.68
N MET A 289 0.79 7.55 -10.69
CA MET A 289 -0.45 7.31 -9.93
C MET A 289 -0.21 7.48 -8.43
N LYS A 290 0.89 6.94 -7.89
CA LYS A 290 1.28 7.12 -6.49
C LYS A 290 1.44 8.59 -6.14
N VAL A 291 2.18 9.35 -6.95
CA VAL A 291 2.36 10.79 -6.74
C VAL A 291 1.03 11.54 -6.77
N ASN A 292 0.15 11.26 -7.75
CA ASN A 292 -1.17 11.89 -7.84
C ASN A 292 -2.01 11.63 -6.57
N LEU A 293 -2.05 10.38 -6.12
CA LEU A 293 -2.82 9.97 -4.94
C LEU A 293 -2.27 10.60 -3.66
N ASN A 294 -0.94 10.59 -3.47
CA ASN A 294 -0.30 11.14 -2.28
C ASN A 294 -0.45 12.66 -2.22
N GLN A 295 -0.18 13.38 -3.31
CA GLN A 295 -0.31 14.83 -3.34
C GLN A 295 -1.77 15.30 -3.28
N GLY A 296 -2.69 14.51 -3.82
CA GLY A 296 -4.12 14.79 -3.75
C GLY A 296 -4.69 14.85 -2.32
N LEU A 297 -3.99 14.30 -1.33
CA LEU A 297 -4.38 14.40 0.08
C LEU A 297 -4.07 15.77 0.72
N ASP A 298 -3.09 16.51 0.16
CA ASP A 298 -2.54 17.72 0.79
C ASP A 298 -2.78 19.00 -0.07
N GLN A 299 -3.32 18.86 -1.30
CA GLN A 299 -3.59 19.97 -2.23
C GLN A 299 -5.06 20.05 -2.64
N GLY A 300 -5.45 21.20 -3.24
CA GLY A 300 -6.80 21.41 -3.74
C GLY A 300 -7.09 20.64 -5.03
N LEU A 301 -8.40 20.46 -5.35
CA LEU A 301 -8.82 19.76 -6.57
C LEU A 301 -8.24 20.38 -7.85
N ARG A 302 -8.12 21.72 -7.93
CA ARG A 302 -7.59 22.39 -9.12
C ARG A 302 -6.13 22.03 -9.37
N GLU A 303 -5.32 22.03 -8.34
CA GLU A 303 -3.90 21.65 -8.37
C GLU A 303 -3.75 20.17 -8.73
N SER A 304 -4.59 19.31 -8.16
CA SER A 304 -4.62 17.87 -8.47
C SER A 304 -4.94 17.61 -9.94
N LEU A 305 -5.95 18.30 -10.51
CA LEU A 305 -6.30 18.16 -11.94
C LEU A 305 -5.17 18.60 -12.88
N VAL A 306 -4.39 19.62 -12.51
CA VAL A 306 -3.21 20.05 -13.30
C VAL A 306 -2.13 18.96 -13.26
N LEU A 307 -1.88 18.37 -12.08
CA LEU A 307 -0.89 17.30 -11.93
C LEU A 307 -1.31 16.03 -12.69
N GLU A 308 -2.57 15.62 -12.54
CA GLU A 308 -3.13 14.46 -13.26
C GLU A 308 -3.04 14.63 -14.78
N ALA A 309 -3.38 15.82 -15.31
CA ALA A 309 -3.29 16.11 -16.74
C ALA A 309 -1.85 15.98 -17.25
N ARG A 310 -0.86 16.49 -16.50
CA ARG A 310 0.55 16.34 -16.81
C ARG A 310 0.95 14.86 -16.85
N HIS A 311 0.69 14.13 -15.78
CA HIS A 311 1.09 12.74 -15.64
C HIS A 311 0.41 11.82 -16.65
N LEU A 312 -0.86 12.09 -17.00
CA LEU A 312 -1.56 11.35 -18.04
C LEU A 312 -0.89 11.52 -19.40
N VAL A 313 -0.58 12.76 -19.79
CA VAL A 313 0.09 13.04 -21.09
C VAL A 313 1.49 12.44 -21.13
N GLU A 314 2.28 12.59 -20.04
CA GLU A 314 3.62 11.99 -19.97
C GLU A 314 3.56 10.46 -20.04
N SER A 315 2.61 9.82 -19.33
CA SER A 315 2.41 8.37 -19.42
C SER A 315 2.00 7.93 -20.81
N GLY A 316 1.08 8.66 -21.47
CA GLY A 316 0.63 8.37 -22.83
C GLY A 316 1.73 8.43 -23.89
N ASN A 317 2.82 9.15 -23.62
CA ASN A 317 3.98 9.25 -24.50
C ASN A 317 5.06 8.17 -24.24
N SER A 318 4.85 7.30 -23.23
CA SER A 318 5.81 6.25 -22.87
C SER A 318 5.69 5.01 -23.77
N ASN A 319 6.79 4.24 -23.84
CA ASN A 319 6.78 2.93 -24.50
C ASN A 319 5.82 1.95 -23.81
N GLU A 320 5.67 2.05 -22.48
CA GLU A 320 4.72 1.25 -21.69
C GLU A 320 3.27 1.46 -22.17
N ALA A 321 2.87 2.72 -22.40
CA ALA A 321 1.52 3.01 -22.89
C ALA A 321 1.32 2.49 -24.32
N GLN A 322 2.33 2.59 -25.19
CA GLN A 322 2.27 2.07 -26.57
C GLN A 322 2.14 0.54 -26.56
N GLU A 323 2.92 -0.16 -25.74
CA GLU A 323 2.81 -1.61 -25.57
C GLU A 323 1.43 -1.99 -25.04
N ALA A 324 0.94 -1.31 -24.01
CA ALA A 324 -0.38 -1.59 -23.44
C ALA A 324 -1.51 -1.42 -24.46
N ILE A 325 -1.47 -0.36 -25.28
CA ILE A 325 -2.45 -0.11 -26.34
C ILE A 325 -2.36 -1.20 -27.42
N THR A 326 -1.14 -1.55 -27.86
CA THR A 326 -0.91 -2.60 -28.87
C THR A 326 -1.41 -3.95 -28.38
N ALA A 327 -1.04 -4.34 -27.16
CA ALA A 327 -1.47 -5.58 -26.52
C ALA A 327 -2.99 -5.66 -26.40
N PHE A 328 -3.64 -4.55 -26.01
CA PHE A 328 -5.10 -4.46 -25.95
C PHE A 328 -5.76 -4.68 -27.31
N MET A 329 -5.25 -4.06 -28.37
CA MET A 329 -5.77 -4.23 -29.73
C MET A 329 -5.57 -5.66 -30.24
N GLU A 330 -4.46 -6.29 -29.88
CA GLU A 330 -4.11 -7.67 -30.24
C GLU A 330 -4.75 -8.72 -29.31
N LYS A 331 -5.44 -8.30 -28.25
CA LYS A 331 -6.08 -9.18 -27.25
C LYS A 331 -5.08 -10.13 -26.58
N ARG A 332 -3.90 -9.66 -26.25
CA ARG A 332 -2.88 -10.37 -25.47
C ARG A 332 -2.51 -9.59 -24.21
N PRO A 333 -1.91 -10.24 -23.20
CA PRO A 333 -1.32 -9.54 -22.07
C PRO A 333 -0.17 -8.61 -22.54
N PRO A 334 -0.06 -7.41 -21.94
CA PRO A 334 1.08 -6.52 -22.21
C PRO A 334 2.37 -7.05 -21.56
N ILE A 335 3.51 -6.74 -22.16
CA ILE A 335 4.84 -7.07 -21.65
C ILE A 335 5.62 -5.76 -21.54
N PHE A 336 5.74 -5.22 -20.31
CA PHE A 336 6.30 -3.88 -20.10
C PHE A 336 7.83 -3.85 -19.99
N HIS A 337 8.48 -4.97 -19.70
CA HIS A 337 9.92 -5.04 -19.37
C HIS A 337 10.58 -6.18 -20.14
N THR A 338 10.86 -5.94 -21.42
CA THR A 338 11.49 -6.93 -22.35
C THR A 338 13.02 -6.90 -22.29
N ASP A 339 13.61 -5.81 -21.81
CA ASP A 339 15.04 -5.51 -21.97
C ASP A 339 15.84 -5.64 -20.64
N LEU A 340 15.25 -6.27 -19.62
CA LEU A 340 15.85 -6.42 -18.28
C LEU A 340 16.12 -7.88 -17.91
#